data_1b02bea700d58998251f99b2748492f5
#
_entry.id   1b02bea700d58998251f99b2748492f5
#
_cell.length_a   1.000
_cell.length_b   1.000
_cell.length_c   1.000
_cell.angle_alpha   90.00
_cell.angle_beta   90.00
_cell.angle_gamma   90.00
#
_symmetry.space_group_name_H-M   'P 1'
#
loop_
_entity.id
_entity.type
_entity.pdbx_description
1 polymer ?
#
loop_
_entity_poly.entity_id
_entity_poly.type
_entity_poly.pdbx_seq_one_letter_code
_entity_poly.pdbx_strand_id
1 'polypeptide(L)'
;MTAADEKQLMQQLSDPATQRKAFERVVREYGEQLYWQVRRIVLSHDDANDVMQNVMLKAWTHLDDFHQDSRISTWLYRIAVNESLDFMRRKKNQIVVSTDDGELGVANTLMADNYFDGDETQAQLQEAIAQLPDVQRMVFNLRYYDDMKYSEISQLLHTSEGALKASYHIAVKKISDFFKRHD
;
A
#
# COMPACT_ATOMS: atom_id res chain seq x y z
N MET A 1 18.78 -3.38 -2.71
CA MET A 1 19.39 -4.55 -2.02
C MET A 1 19.75 -5.61 -3.04
N THR A 2 20.98 -6.18 -3.00
CA THR A 2 21.42 -7.26 -3.91
C THR A 2 20.87 -8.61 -3.46
N ALA A 3 20.85 -9.63 -4.33
CA ALA A 3 20.43 -10.99 -3.95
C ALA A 3 21.29 -11.61 -2.84
N ALA A 4 22.60 -11.25 -2.79
CA ALA A 4 23.50 -11.68 -1.72
C ALA A 4 23.13 -11.04 -0.37
N ASP A 5 22.80 -9.73 -0.38
CA ASP A 5 22.38 -8.99 0.81
C ASP A 5 21.04 -9.55 1.35
N GLU A 6 20.11 -9.90 0.45
CA GLU A 6 18.83 -10.48 0.83
C GLU A 6 19.02 -11.86 1.49
N LYS A 7 19.89 -12.71 0.93
CA LYS A 7 20.22 -14.01 1.51
C LYS A 7 20.84 -13.89 2.91
N GLN A 8 21.78 -12.95 3.08
CA GLN A 8 22.40 -12.66 4.37
C GLN A 8 21.37 -12.16 5.39
N LEU A 9 20.47 -11.26 4.96
CA LEU A 9 19.41 -10.75 5.82
C LEU A 9 18.47 -11.86 6.26
N MET A 10 18.14 -12.80 5.38
CA MET A 10 17.32 -13.97 5.70
C MET A 10 17.97 -14.86 6.76
N GLN A 11 19.27 -15.13 6.64
CA GLN A 11 20.00 -15.90 7.64
C GLN A 11 19.99 -15.19 9.01
N GLN A 12 20.18 -13.88 9.03
CA GLN A 12 20.15 -13.08 10.26
C GLN A 12 18.76 -13.02 10.90
N LEU A 13 17.69 -13.04 10.10
CA LEU A 13 16.30 -13.08 10.59
C LEU A 13 15.94 -14.44 11.21
N SER A 14 16.58 -15.52 10.77
CA SER A 14 16.35 -16.87 11.30
C SER A 14 17.15 -17.19 12.56
N ASP A 15 18.14 -16.37 12.92
CA ASP A 15 19.00 -16.56 14.10
C ASP A 15 18.50 -15.68 15.25
N PRO A 16 18.02 -16.25 16.36
CA PRO A 16 17.53 -15.50 17.53
C PRO A 16 18.51 -14.45 18.06
N ALA A 17 19.82 -14.68 17.93
CA ALA A 17 20.86 -13.75 18.40
C ALA A 17 20.96 -12.48 17.54
N THR A 18 20.58 -12.54 16.26
CA THR A 18 20.69 -11.44 15.29
C THR A 18 19.34 -10.95 14.79
N GLN A 19 18.27 -11.71 15.01
CA GLN A 19 16.92 -11.50 14.50
C GLN A 19 16.42 -10.05 14.70
N ARG A 20 16.54 -9.51 15.91
CA ARG A 20 16.09 -8.14 16.22
C ARG A 20 16.80 -7.09 15.37
N LYS A 21 18.13 -7.14 15.29
CA LYS A 21 18.91 -6.18 14.48
C LYS A 21 18.62 -6.34 12.99
N ALA A 22 18.42 -7.57 12.53
CA ALA A 22 18.03 -7.86 11.16
C ALA A 22 16.66 -7.29 10.85
N PHE A 23 15.70 -7.40 11.77
CA PHE A 23 14.36 -6.81 11.58
C PHE A 23 14.40 -5.27 11.61
N GLU A 24 15.20 -4.65 12.46
CA GLU A 24 15.44 -3.19 12.42
C GLU A 24 15.98 -2.74 11.04
N ARG A 25 16.82 -3.56 10.41
CA ARG A 25 17.25 -3.33 9.02
C ARG A 25 16.10 -3.47 8.02
N VAL A 26 15.24 -4.46 8.17
CA VAL A 26 14.02 -4.62 7.33
C VAL A 26 13.15 -3.37 7.41
N VAL A 27 12.87 -2.87 8.61
CA VAL A 27 12.07 -1.65 8.82
C VAL A 27 12.69 -0.45 8.11
N ARG A 28 14.01 -0.28 8.21
CA ARG A 28 14.72 0.83 7.55
C ARG A 28 14.74 0.71 6.03
N GLU A 29 14.92 -0.50 5.49
CA GLU A 29 15.03 -0.74 4.03
C GLU A 29 13.68 -0.67 3.32
N TYR A 30 12.60 -1.14 3.96
CA TYR A 30 11.29 -1.29 3.33
C TYR A 30 10.21 -0.35 3.89
N GLY A 31 10.46 0.30 5.02
CA GLY A 31 9.47 1.08 5.74
C GLY A 31 8.84 2.19 4.90
N GLU A 32 9.66 2.96 4.19
CA GLU A 32 9.18 4.05 3.33
C GLU A 32 8.32 3.54 2.17
N GLN A 33 8.75 2.49 1.47
CA GLN A 33 7.97 1.89 0.38
C GLN A 33 6.63 1.34 0.86
N LEU A 34 6.64 0.64 2.02
CA LEU A 34 5.43 0.12 2.65
C LEU A 34 4.50 1.24 3.10
N TYR A 35 5.05 2.31 3.67
CA TYR A 35 4.28 3.48 4.07
C TYR A 35 3.53 4.08 2.87
N TRP A 36 4.22 4.32 1.76
CA TRP A 36 3.59 4.88 0.57
C TRP A 36 2.56 3.93 -0.07
N GLN A 37 2.80 2.62 -0.03
CA GLN A 37 1.81 1.64 -0.45
C GLN A 37 0.54 1.74 0.40
N VAL A 38 0.67 1.72 1.71
CA VAL A 38 -0.45 1.87 2.66
C VAL A 38 -1.13 3.23 2.47
N ARG A 39 -0.35 4.31 2.38
CA ARG A 39 -0.85 5.68 2.26
C ARG A 39 -1.72 5.89 1.03
N ARG A 40 -1.35 5.29 -0.11
CA ARG A 40 -2.17 5.30 -1.34
C ARG A 40 -3.50 4.55 -1.20
N ILE A 41 -3.56 3.57 -0.30
CA ILE A 41 -4.78 2.79 -0.06
C ILE A 41 -5.71 3.52 0.92
N VAL A 42 -5.19 3.94 2.08
CA VAL A 42 -6.01 4.50 3.16
C VAL A 42 -6.19 6.02 3.08
N LEU A 43 -5.41 6.71 2.25
CA LEU A 43 -5.46 8.14 1.90
C LEU A 43 -5.09 9.13 3.02
N SER A 44 -5.22 8.79 4.29
CA SER A 44 -4.90 9.64 5.44
C SER A 44 -3.50 9.31 5.98
N HIS A 45 -2.73 10.33 6.38
CA HIS A 45 -1.42 10.15 7.02
C HIS A 45 -1.54 9.42 8.36
N ASP A 46 -2.50 9.83 9.19
CA ASP A 46 -2.72 9.22 10.50
C ASP A 46 -3.16 7.76 10.38
N ASP A 47 -4.11 7.48 9.47
CA ASP A 47 -4.53 6.12 9.15
C ASP A 47 -3.37 5.25 8.65
N ALA A 48 -2.50 5.83 7.80
CA ALA A 48 -1.33 5.12 7.28
C ALA A 48 -0.34 4.75 8.39
N ASN A 49 -0.11 5.65 9.34
CA ASN A 49 0.75 5.38 10.50
C ASN A 49 0.16 4.27 11.37
N ASP A 50 -1.14 4.29 11.65
CA ASP A 50 -1.82 3.24 12.42
C ASP A 50 -1.72 1.89 11.73
N VAL A 51 -1.97 1.84 10.42
CA VAL A 51 -1.84 0.61 9.63
C VAL A 51 -0.39 0.13 9.61
N MET A 52 0.59 1.03 9.44
CA MET A 52 2.01 0.65 9.45
C MET A 52 2.47 0.06 10.78
N GLN A 53 1.98 0.55 11.91
CA GLN A 53 2.26 -0.07 13.22
C GLN A 53 1.77 -1.52 13.24
N ASN A 54 0.54 -1.78 12.77
CA ASN A 54 -0.01 -3.13 12.69
C ASN A 54 0.78 -4.01 11.71
N VAL A 55 1.19 -3.46 10.56
CA VAL A 55 2.03 -4.17 9.56
C VAL A 55 3.34 -4.63 10.20
N MET A 56 4.04 -3.73 10.88
CA MET A 56 5.33 -4.05 11.52
C MET A 56 5.16 -5.03 12.68
N LEU A 57 4.11 -4.89 13.48
CA LEU A 57 3.81 -5.84 14.54
C LEU A 57 3.49 -7.24 13.99
N LYS A 58 2.65 -7.33 12.96
CA LYS A 58 2.36 -8.62 12.31
C LYS A 58 3.58 -9.23 11.64
N ALA A 59 4.38 -8.42 10.95
CA ALA A 59 5.62 -8.89 10.36
C ALA A 59 6.58 -9.46 11.42
N TRP A 60 6.70 -8.80 12.55
CA TRP A 60 7.52 -9.30 13.67
C TRP A 60 6.98 -10.59 14.26
N THR A 61 5.69 -10.64 14.57
CA THR A 61 5.06 -11.80 15.25
C THR A 61 4.95 -13.04 14.36
N HIS A 62 4.92 -12.88 13.03
CA HIS A 62 4.84 -13.98 12.06
C HIS A 62 6.15 -14.19 11.30
N LEU A 63 7.25 -13.65 11.81
CA LEU A 63 8.55 -13.78 11.14
C LEU A 63 9.01 -15.24 11.05
N ASP A 64 8.69 -16.03 12.05
CA ASP A 64 9.02 -17.47 12.09
C ASP A 64 8.18 -18.29 11.07
N ASP A 65 7.03 -17.77 10.67
CA ASP A 65 6.17 -18.36 9.62
C ASP A 65 6.65 -18.02 8.21
N PHE A 66 7.64 -17.15 8.09
CA PHE A 66 8.20 -16.77 6.79
C PHE A 66 9.17 -17.84 6.27
N HIS A 67 8.67 -18.75 5.45
CA HIS A 67 9.41 -19.94 4.94
C HIS A 67 10.35 -19.65 3.76
N GLN A 68 10.62 -18.39 3.42
CA GLN A 68 11.50 -17.96 2.33
C GLN A 68 11.06 -18.44 0.92
N ASP A 69 9.80 -18.84 0.74
CA ASP A 69 9.21 -19.23 -0.56
C ASP A 69 9.02 -18.01 -1.48
N SER A 70 9.16 -16.81 -0.97
CA SER A 70 9.09 -15.55 -1.68
C SER A 70 10.12 -14.56 -1.13
N ARG A 71 10.34 -13.45 -1.85
CA ARG A 71 11.14 -12.35 -1.32
C ARG A 71 10.48 -11.75 -0.10
N ILE A 72 11.30 -11.28 0.86
CA ILE A 72 10.78 -10.61 2.06
C ILE A 72 9.93 -9.38 1.71
N SER A 73 10.30 -8.63 0.68
CA SER A 73 9.51 -7.50 0.18
C SER A 73 8.10 -7.93 -0.24
N THR A 74 7.97 -9.01 -0.98
CA THR A 74 6.67 -9.55 -1.42
C THR A 74 5.80 -9.96 -0.23
N TRP A 75 6.41 -10.60 0.76
CA TRP A 75 5.73 -11.01 1.98
C TRP A 75 5.24 -9.81 2.79
N LEU A 76 6.10 -8.79 2.98
CA LEU A 76 5.74 -7.55 3.67
C LEU A 76 4.64 -6.79 2.92
N TYR A 77 4.70 -6.72 1.60
CA TYR A 77 3.66 -6.09 0.78
C TYR A 77 2.29 -6.76 0.95
N ARG A 78 2.25 -8.09 1.00
CA ARG A 78 1.00 -8.82 1.27
C ARG A 78 0.43 -8.50 2.64
N ILE A 79 1.28 -8.42 3.68
CA ILE A 79 0.85 -8.01 5.02
C ILE A 79 0.29 -6.58 4.96
N ALA A 80 0.99 -5.63 4.33
CA ALA A 80 0.59 -4.24 4.24
C ALA A 80 -0.76 -4.07 3.51
N VAL A 81 -0.96 -4.77 2.39
CA VAL A 81 -2.24 -4.73 1.66
C VAL A 81 -3.37 -5.32 2.49
N ASN A 82 -3.15 -6.48 3.13
CA ASN A 82 -4.18 -7.11 3.97
C ASN A 82 -4.57 -6.22 5.16
N GLU A 83 -3.59 -5.62 5.85
CA GLU A 83 -3.87 -4.69 6.96
C GLU A 83 -4.63 -3.45 6.49
N SER A 84 -4.26 -2.90 5.32
CA SER A 84 -4.96 -1.76 4.72
C SER A 84 -6.41 -2.11 4.36
N LEU A 85 -6.65 -3.29 3.80
CA LEU A 85 -7.99 -3.78 3.47
C LEU A 85 -8.86 -3.97 4.73
N ASP A 86 -8.28 -4.60 5.76
CA ASP A 86 -8.98 -4.82 7.03
C ASP A 86 -9.28 -3.49 7.74
N PHE A 87 -8.36 -2.53 7.66
CA PHE A 87 -8.59 -1.17 8.16
C PHE A 87 -9.74 -0.49 7.42
N MET A 88 -9.74 -0.51 6.08
CA MET A 88 -10.80 0.09 5.26
C MET A 88 -12.17 -0.53 5.54
N ARG A 89 -12.24 -1.86 5.70
CA ARG A 89 -13.49 -2.56 6.07
C ARG A 89 -14.02 -2.10 7.43
N ARG A 90 -13.13 -2.00 8.44
CA ARG A 90 -13.50 -1.52 9.78
C ARG A 90 -13.97 -0.07 9.74
N LYS A 91 -13.25 0.80 9.05
CA LYS A 91 -13.59 2.22 8.91
C LYS A 91 -14.95 2.41 8.23
N LYS A 92 -15.22 1.67 7.15
CA LYS A 92 -16.52 1.70 6.46
C LYS A 92 -17.68 1.30 7.39
N ASN A 93 -17.48 0.32 8.24
CA ASN A 93 -18.51 -0.12 9.21
C ASN A 93 -18.71 0.91 10.34
N GLN A 94 -17.73 1.76 10.64
CA GLN A 94 -17.82 2.82 11.64
C GLN A 94 -18.47 4.11 11.09
N ILE A 95 -18.28 4.42 9.80
CA ILE A 95 -18.78 5.65 9.13
C ILE A 95 -20.32 5.68 8.97
N VAL A 96 -21.05 4.65 9.37
CA VAL A 96 -22.51 4.74 9.46
C VAL A 96 -22.98 5.86 10.44
N VAL A 97 -22.07 6.56 11.15
CA VAL A 97 -22.41 7.52 12.22
C VAL A 97 -21.92 8.96 11.99
N SER A 98 -21.10 9.27 10.99
CA SER A 98 -20.69 10.68 10.80
C SER A 98 -20.50 11.06 9.33
N THR A 99 -21.47 11.79 8.83
CA THR A 99 -21.37 12.59 7.62
C THR A 99 -20.69 13.92 7.92
N ASP A 100 -19.81 14.33 7.03
CA ASP A 100 -19.28 15.67 6.84
C ASP A 100 -17.89 15.96 7.44
N ASP A 101 -16.85 15.58 6.69
CA ASP A 101 -15.59 16.31 6.72
C ASP A 101 -15.22 16.66 5.28
N GLY A 102 -15.25 17.99 5.01
CA GLY A 102 -14.95 18.56 3.71
C GLY A 102 -13.61 18.08 3.19
N GLU A 103 -13.61 17.58 1.98
CA GLU A 103 -12.44 17.18 1.20
C GLU A 103 -11.49 18.39 1.05
N LEU A 104 -10.56 18.55 1.98
CA LEU A 104 -9.32 19.24 1.68
C LEU A 104 -8.65 18.40 0.60
N GLY A 105 -8.47 18.97 -0.61
CA GLY A 105 -7.95 18.26 -1.75
C GLY A 105 -6.72 17.46 -1.40
N VAL A 106 -6.71 16.17 -1.74
CA VAL A 106 -5.62 15.23 -1.44
C VAL A 106 -4.28 15.75 -1.96
N ALA A 107 -4.28 16.46 -3.10
CA ALA A 107 -3.09 17.09 -3.67
C ALA A 107 -2.46 18.11 -2.71
N ASN A 108 -3.26 19.01 -2.12
CA ASN A 108 -2.75 20.00 -1.17
C ASN A 108 -2.23 19.37 0.11
N THR A 109 -2.89 18.31 0.59
CA THR A 109 -2.45 17.55 1.76
C THR A 109 -1.13 16.83 1.49
N LEU A 110 -0.96 16.25 0.30
CA LEU A 110 0.28 15.58 -0.10
C LEU A 110 1.43 16.56 -0.31
N MET A 111 1.19 17.71 -0.94
CA MET A 111 2.22 18.75 -1.12
C MET A 111 2.70 19.34 0.21
N ALA A 112 1.89 19.29 1.25
CA ALA A 112 2.25 19.69 2.60
C ALA A 112 2.93 18.56 3.42
N ASP A 113 2.94 17.33 2.91
CA ASP A 113 3.57 16.19 3.58
C ASP A 113 5.09 16.24 3.37
N ASN A 114 5.86 16.31 4.47
CA ASN A 114 7.32 16.35 4.45
C ASN A 114 7.98 15.10 3.83
N TYR A 115 7.24 14.01 3.67
CA TYR A 115 7.70 12.77 3.07
C TYR A 115 7.32 12.65 1.58
N PHE A 116 6.56 13.60 1.04
CA PHE A 116 6.18 13.59 -0.37
C PHE A 116 7.26 14.28 -1.20
N ASP A 117 7.98 13.50 -2.00
CA ASP A 117 9.03 13.96 -2.93
C ASP A 117 8.51 13.99 -4.39
N GLY A 118 7.27 14.42 -4.59
CA GLY A 118 6.60 14.50 -5.88
C GLY A 118 6.38 15.95 -6.32
N ASP A 119 6.28 16.15 -7.64
CA ASP A 119 5.87 17.42 -8.22
C ASP A 119 4.33 17.60 -8.18
N GLU A 120 3.86 18.76 -8.65
CA GLU A 120 2.43 19.07 -8.71
C GLU A 120 1.64 18.07 -9.56
N THR A 121 2.21 17.56 -10.66
CA THR A 121 1.59 16.56 -11.52
C THR A 121 1.39 15.23 -10.78
N GLN A 122 2.37 14.84 -9.97
CA GLN A 122 2.27 13.64 -9.13
C GLN A 122 1.23 13.82 -8.03
N ALA A 123 1.14 15.00 -7.42
CA ALA A 123 0.12 15.31 -6.43
C ALA A 123 -1.29 15.26 -7.06
N GLN A 124 -1.48 15.82 -8.25
CA GLN A 124 -2.73 15.75 -9.02
C GLN A 124 -3.09 14.31 -9.40
N LEU A 125 -2.10 13.47 -9.75
CA LEU A 125 -2.33 12.04 -9.99
C LEU A 125 -2.85 11.34 -8.73
N GLN A 126 -2.28 11.61 -7.56
CA GLN A 126 -2.76 11.06 -6.30
C GLN A 126 -4.18 11.53 -5.98
N GLU A 127 -4.51 12.78 -6.27
CA GLU A 127 -5.87 13.31 -6.13
C GLU A 127 -6.86 12.58 -7.04
N ALA A 128 -6.51 12.40 -8.32
CA ALA A 128 -7.34 11.64 -9.27
C ALA A 128 -7.55 10.19 -8.79
N ILE A 129 -6.51 9.55 -8.25
CA ILE A 129 -6.59 8.19 -7.70
C ILE A 129 -7.48 8.17 -6.45
N ALA A 130 -7.38 9.16 -5.58
CA ALA A 130 -8.18 9.26 -4.36
C ALA A 130 -9.68 9.36 -4.64
N GLN A 131 -10.08 9.98 -5.77
CA GLN A 131 -11.48 10.08 -6.21
C GLN A 131 -12.02 8.78 -6.79
N LEU A 132 -11.20 7.76 -7.01
CA LEU A 132 -11.68 6.46 -7.49
C LEU A 132 -12.45 5.73 -6.39
N PRO A 133 -13.50 4.97 -6.75
CA PRO A 133 -14.11 4.01 -5.84
C PRO A 133 -13.07 3.02 -5.28
N ASP A 134 -13.24 2.58 -4.05
CA ASP A 134 -12.25 1.79 -3.29
C ASP A 134 -11.66 0.61 -4.09
N VAL A 135 -12.52 -0.18 -4.76
CA VAL A 135 -12.06 -1.33 -5.54
C VAL A 135 -11.20 -0.90 -6.74
N GLN A 136 -11.61 0.17 -7.45
CA GLN A 136 -10.87 0.68 -8.60
C GLN A 136 -9.53 1.26 -8.18
N ARG A 137 -9.51 2.02 -7.06
CA ARG A 137 -8.30 2.59 -6.47
C ARG A 137 -7.33 1.48 -6.05
N MET A 138 -7.83 0.46 -5.37
CA MET A 138 -7.02 -0.68 -4.93
C MET A 138 -6.38 -1.40 -6.12
N VAL A 139 -7.19 -1.78 -7.12
CA VAL A 139 -6.68 -2.49 -8.31
C VAL A 139 -5.68 -1.63 -9.07
N PHE A 140 -5.94 -0.32 -9.19
CA PHE A 140 -5.00 0.60 -9.84
C PHE A 140 -3.66 0.65 -9.10
N ASN A 141 -3.67 0.83 -7.78
CA ASN A 141 -2.45 0.92 -6.97
C ASN A 141 -1.62 -0.38 -7.06
N LEU A 142 -2.25 -1.53 -6.85
CA LEU A 142 -1.57 -2.83 -6.91
C LEU A 142 -0.99 -3.14 -8.30
N ARG A 143 -1.66 -2.70 -9.37
CA ARG A 143 -1.19 -2.94 -10.73
C ARG A 143 -0.16 -1.92 -11.20
N TYR A 144 -0.37 -0.63 -10.92
CA TYR A 144 0.46 0.47 -11.44
C TYR A 144 1.73 0.69 -10.60
N TYR A 145 1.60 0.78 -9.27
CA TYR A 145 2.74 1.05 -8.40
C TYR A 145 3.47 -0.20 -7.94
N ASP A 146 2.74 -1.27 -7.66
CA ASP A 146 3.32 -2.50 -7.09
C ASP A 146 3.59 -3.57 -8.16
N ASP A 147 3.25 -3.28 -9.45
CA ASP A 147 3.42 -4.16 -10.62
C ASP A 147 2.93 -5.61 -10.41
N MET A 148 1.92 -5.80 -9.57
CA MET A 148 1.36 -7.10 -9.27
C MET A 148 0.62 -7.68 -10.49
N LYS A 149 0.75 -8.99 -10.70
CA LYS A 149 0.00 -9.69 -11.74
C LYS A 149 -1.47 -9.81 -11.37
N TYR A 150 -2.36 -9.80 -12.36
CA TYR A 150 -3.80 -9.96 -12.10
C TYR A 150 -4.15 -11.26 -11.37
N SER A 151 -3.39 -12.34 -11.58
CA SER A 151 -3.54 -13.60 -10.84
C SER A 151 -3.25 -13.42 -9.33
N GLU A 152 -2.25 -12.62 -8.97
CA GLU A 152 -1.90 -12.34 -7.58
C GLU A 152 -2.95 -11.42 -6.94
N ILE A 153 -3.37 -10.37 -7.66
CA ILE A 153 -4.43 -9.47 -7.20
C ILE A 153 -5.75 -10.24 -7.04
N SER A 154 -6.05 -11.18 -7.94
CA SER A 154 -7.24 -12.05 -7.88
C SER A 154 -7.27 -12.87 -6.60
N GLN A 155 -6.15 -13.46 -6.21
CA GLN A 155 -6.03 -14.20 -4.96
C GLN A 155 -6.19 -13.31 -3.73
N LEU A 156 -5.61 -12.10 -3.77
CA LEU A 156 -5.62 -11.14 -2.67
C LEU A 156 -7.00 -10.53 -2.44
N LEU A 157 -7.70 -10.14 -3.52
CA LEU A 157 -8.99 -9.45 -3.45
C LEU A 157 -10.19 -10.40 -3.60
N HIS A 158 -9.96 -11.71 -3.81
CA HIS A 158 -11.01 -12.71 -4.07
C HIS A 158 -11.94 -12.30 -5.22
N THR A 159 -11.37 -11.75 -6.30
CA THR A 159 -12.09 -11.20 -7.45
C THR A 159 -11.50 -11.79 -8.74
N SER A 160 -12.33 -12.09 -9.73
CA SER A 160 -11.86 -12.66 -11.00
C SER A 160 -10.91 -11.72 -11.76
N GLU A 161 -9.91 -12.26 -12.46
CA GLU A 161 -8.99 -11.46 -13.26
C GLU A 161 -9.69 -10.61 -14.33
N GLY A 162 -10.79 -11.09 -14.90
CA GLY A 162 -11.58 -10.34 -15.87
C GLY A 162 -12.22 -9.09 -15.25
N ALA A 163 -12.78 -9.20 -14.04
CA ALA A 163 -13.33 -8.07 -13.31
C ALA A 163 -12.23 -7.08 -12.88
N LEU A 164 -11.04 -7.56 -12.51
CA LEU A 164 -9.89 -6.72 -12.17
C LEU A 164 -9.39 -5.93 -13.37
N LYS A 165 -9.27 -6.56 -14.55
CA LYS A 165 -8.88 -5.90 -15.81
C LYS A 165 -9.89 -4.81 -16.19
N ALA A 166 -11.19 -5.09 -16.07
CA ALA A 166 -12.25 -4.10 -16.29
C ALA A 166 -12.13 -2.93 -15.30
N SER A 167 -11.96 -3.21 -14.01
CA SER A 167 -11.78 -2.19 -12.95
C SER A 167 -10.56 -1.32 -13.21
N TYR A 168 -9.43 -1.90 -13.60
CA TYR A 168 -8.22 -1.16 -13.95
C TYR A 168 -8.43 -0.24 -15.15
N HIS A 169 -9.06 -0.75 -16.23
CA HIS A 169 -9.35 0.04 -17.43
C HIS A 169 -10.26 1.23 -17.10
N ILE A 170 -11.31 1.03 -16.29
CA ILE A 170 -12.21 2.10 -15.85
C ILE A 170 -11.44 3.12 -14.99
N ALA A 171 -10.57 2.67 -14.09
CA ALA A 171 -9.75 3.56 -13.29
C ALA A 171 -8.83 4.45 -14.14
N VAL A 172 -8.10 3.87 -15.09
CA VAL A 172 -7.25 4.62 -16.04
C VAL A 172 -8.04 5.65 -16.82
N LYS A 173 -9.24 5.28 -17.31
CA LYS A 173 -10.12 6.23 -18.03
C LYS A 173 -10.52 7.39 -17.13
N LYS A 174 -10.96 7.13 -15.89
CA LYS A 174 -11.36 8.20 -14.96
C LYS A 174 -10.20 9.14 -14.61
N ILE A 175 -8.99 8.60 -14.41
CA ILE A 175 -7.77 9.40 -14.18
C ILE A 175 -7.48 10.27 -15.41
N SER A 176 -7.52 9.70 -16.62
CA SER A 176 -7.34 10.47 -17.86
C SER A 176 -8.39 11.59 -18.01
N ASP A 177 -9.65 11.31 -17.69
CA ASP A 177 -10.72 12.30 -17.75
C ASP A 177 -10.58 13.39 -16.67
N PHE A 178 -9.98 13.06 -15.53
CA PHE A 178 -9.60 14.04 -14.49
C PHE A 178 -8.61 15.06 -15.05
N PHE A 179 -7.50 14.60 -15.62
CA PHE A 179 -6.48 15.50 -16.19
C PHE A 179 -7.04 16.38 -17.32
N LYS A 180 -7.84 15.81 -18.23
CA LYS A 180 -8.48 16.60 -19.32
C LYS A 180 -9.41 17.71 -18.85
N ARG A 181 -9.89 17.66 -17.61
CA ARG A 181 -10.75 18.71 -17.03
C ARG A 181 -9.96 19.78 -16.29
N HIS A 182 -8.70 19.50 -15.96
CA HIS A 182 -7.82 20.38 -15.19
C HIS A 182 -6.68 20.98 -16.03
N ASP A 183 -6.56 20.55 -17.32
CA ASP A 183 -5.76 21.23 -18.35
C ASP A 183 -6.57 22.41 -18.97
#